data_0bddaf662aa0de930028c9b9c83bfd22
#
_entry.id   0bddaf662aa0de930028c9b9c83bfd22
#
_cell.length_a   1.000
_cell.length_b   1.000
_cell.length_c   1.000
_cell.angle_alpha   90.00
_cell.angle_beta   90.00
_cell.angle_gamma   90.00
#
_symmetry.space_group_name_H-M   'P 1'
#
loop_
_entity.id
_entity.type
_entity.pdbx_description
1 polymer ?
#
loop_
_entity_poly.entity_id
_entity_poly.type
_entity_poly.pdbx_seq_one_letter_code
_entity_poly.pdbx_strand_id
1 'polypeptide(L)'
;MKDEHHNHRKRKLFSLLTFLSLVLLTGIAAQAQETQIIPIDPVVEILPLPSPTPVCTRTIKADVVALDQAIMYNRLGTVNPGGMIYALKRDVVAIDPLKGIVAGNVRLRPTKRPRPIVLRMNSGDCLRITFTNLLSPSALSDQPATRSAGIHVIGMELVGSIGSDGSNVGTNPPSLVAPGGSTIYTLFATREGNNLMYSSAATTSGEGDGGTLSEGLFGSVNVEPKGAEWYGSQVTAADMTAAKTGATTGGQPLLDYNKFAML
;
A
#
# COMPACT_ATOMS: atom_id res chain seq x y z
N MET A 1 44.19 -69.06 1.23
CA MET A 1 44.13 -67.58 0.94
C MET A 1 42.72 -67.03 0.91
N LYS A 2 41.71 -67.76 1.37
CA LYS A 2 40.31 -67.29 1.47
C LYS A 2 39.81 -66.90 2.91
N ASP A 3 40.52 -67.43 3.93
CA ASP A 3 40.09 -67.29 5.32
C ASP A 3 40.55 -65.95 6.01
N GLU A 4 41.66 -65.38 5.56
CA GLU A 4 42.16 -64.15 6.18
C GLU A 4 41.31 -62.92 5.84
N HIS A 5 40.67 -62.85 4.68
CA HIS A 5 39.85 -61.73 4.27
C HIS A 5 38.50 -61.69 5.02
N HIS A 6 37.99 -62.79 5.49
CA HIS A 6 36.73 -62.90 6.21
C HIS A 6 36.86 -62.44 7.66
N ASN A 7 38.01 -62.66 8.27
CA ASN A 7 38.26 -62.26 9.66
C ASN A 7 38.52 -60.75 9.82
N HIS A 8 39.09 -60.11 8.79
CA HIS A 8 39.32 -58.66 8.81
C HIS A 8 38.03 -57.86 8.63
N ARG A 9 37.01 -58.36 7.91
CA ARG A 9 35.69 -57.74 7.77
C ARG A 9 34.87 -57.81 9.05
N LYS A 10 34.95 -58.96 9.76
CA LYS A 10 34.22 -59.10 11.04
C LYS A 10 34.79 -58.19 12.14
N ARG A 11 36.11 -57.99 12.18
CA ARG A 11 36.76 -57.10 13.15
C ARG A 11 36.43 -55.60 12.88
N LYS A 12 36.35 -55.18 11.60
CA LYS A 12 35.95 -53.83 11.26
C LYS A 12 34.46 -53.54 11.53
N LEU A 13 33.60 -54.54 11.36
CA LEU A 13 32.17 -54.40 11.64
C LEU A 13 31.91 -54.33 13.15
N PHE A 14 32.65 -55.06 13.97
CA PHE A 14 32.53 -55.04 15.42
C PHE A 14 33.06 -53.73 16.02
N SER A 15 34.13 -53.15 15.45
CA SER A 15 34.66 -51.83 15.85
C SER A 15 33.72 -50.70 15.46
N LEU A 16 33.00 -50.81 14.32
CA LEU A 16 32.05 -49.78 13.91
C LEU A 16 30.77 -49.78 14.75
N LEU A 17 30.31 -50.99 15.18
CA LEU A 17 29.13 -51.12 16.05
C LEU A 17 29.41 -50.64 17.48
N THR A 18 30.60 -50.82 18.00
CA THR A 18 30.97 -50.30 19.33
C THR A 18 31.18 -48.79 19.35
N PHE A 19 31.66 -48.21 18.26
CA PHE A 19 31.75 -46.75 18.15
C PHE A 19 30.38 -46.08 17.99
N LEU A 20 29.46 -46.74 17.27
CA LEU A 20 28.09 -46.20 17.07
C LEU A 20 27.26 -46.28 18.35
N SER A 21 27.47 -47.31 19.20
CA SER A 21 26.76 -47.39 20.49
C SER A 21 27.33 -46.43 21.55
N LEU A 22 28.62 -46.07 21.48
CA LEU A 22 29.22 -45.11 22.40
C LEU A 22 28.82 -43.66 22.06
N VAL A 23 28.59 -43.33 20.78
CA VAL A 23 28.11 -42.00 20.37
C VAL A 23 26.64 -41.83 20.68
N LEU A 24 25.84 -42.90 20.75
CA LEU A 24 24.43 -42.83 21.14
C LEU A 24 24.21 -42.70 22.66
N LEU A 25 25.20 -43.04 23.50
CA LEU A 25 25.08 -42.91 24.96
C LEU A 25 25.57 -41.56 25.52
N THR A 26 26.28 -40.74 24.73
CA THR A 26 26.75 -39.43 25.18
C THR A 26 25.85 -38.26 24.72
N GLY A 27 24.78 -38.56 23.97
CA GLY A 27 23.89 -37.53 23.35
C GLY A 27 22.65 -37.14 24.14
N ILE A 28 22.42 -37.70 25.34
CA ILE A 28 21.22 -37.39 26.13
C ILE A 28 21.60 -36.96 27.54
N ALA A 29 22.34 -35.86 27.60
CA ALA A 29 22.29 -34.97 28.76
C ALA A 29 21.93 -33.56 28.22
N ALA A 30 20.80 -33.44 27.56
CA ALA A 30 20.13 -32.16 27.45
C ALA A 30 19.66 -31.81 28.85
N GLN A 31 20.46 -31.00 29.54
CA GLN A 31 19.98 -30.32 30.73
C GLN A 31 18.72 -29.56 30.30
N ALA A 32 17.58 -30.01 30.83
CA ALA A 32 16.39 -29.20 30.85
C ALA A 32 16.77 -27.91 31.59
N GLN A 33 17.03 -26.84 30.85
CA GLN A 33 17.19 -25.53 31.40
C GLN A 33 15.79 -25.19 31.92
N GLU A 34 15.63 -25.28 33.23
CA GLU A 34 14.45 -24.86 33.95
C GLU A 34 14.23 -23.39 33.60
N THR A 35 13.27 -23.15 32.71
CA THR A 35 12.88 -21.80 32.35
C THR A 35 12.37 -21.15 33.62
N GLN A 36 13.21 -20.35 34.24
CA GLN A 36 12.75 -19.49 35.34
C GLN A 36 11.63 -18.62 34.77
N ILE A 37 10.41 -18.93 35.16
CA ILE A 37 9.26 -18.07 34.95
C ILE A 37 9.53 -16.84 35.82
N ILE A 38 10.06 -15.80 35.21
CA ILE A 38 10.12 -14.47 35.82
C ILE A 38 8.66 -14.12 36.10
N PRO A 39 8.26 -13.88 37.36
CA PRO A 39 6.93 -13.41 37.64
C PRO A 39 6.78 -12.09 36.87
N ILE A 40 5.91 -12.09 35.87
CA ILE A 40 5.51 -10.85 35.22
C ILE A 40 4.69 -10.14 36.30
N ASP A 41 5.26 -9.07 36.86
CA ASP A 41 4.47 -8.13 37.63
C ASP A 41 3.17 -7.86 36.86
N PRO A 42 2.00 -7.82 37.52
CA PRO A 42 0.77 -7.51 36.82
C PRO A 42 0.99 -6.18 36.10
N VAL A 43 1.19 -6.27 34.78
CA VAL A 43 1.20 -5.09 33.95
C VAL A 43 -0.12 -4.41 34.22
N VAL A 44 -0.08 -3.33 35.00
CA VAL A 44 -1.22 -2.43 35.08
C VAL A 44 -1.46 -1.99 33.67
N GLU A 45 -2.43 -2.60 33.03
CA GLU A 45 -2.89 -2.22 31.70
C GLU A 45 -3.44 -0.80 31.85
N ILE A 46 -2.53 0.18 31.66
CA ILE A 46 -2.92 1.57 31.54
C ILE A 46 -3.70 1.61 30.24
N LEU A 47 -5.02 1.42 30.35
CA LEU A 47 -5.92 1.68 29.23
C LEU A 47 -5.55 3.06 28.69
N PRO A 48 -5.10 3.18 27.46
CA PRO A 48 -4.78 4.48 26.89
C PRO A 48 -6.02 5.33 27.03
N LEU A 49 -5.88 6.49 27.70
CA LEU A 49 -6.93 7.50 27.70
C LEU A 49 -7.34 7.72 26.23
N PRO A 50 -8.65 7.72 25.93
CA PRO A 50 -9.10 7.97 24.58
C PRO A 50 -8.46 9.28 24.09
N SER A 51 -7.66 9.18 23.07
CA SER A 51 -7.06 10.35 22.45
C SER A 51 -8.19 11.32 22.06
N PRO A 52 -8.09 12.60 22.40
CA PRO A 52 -9.12 13.54 22.02
C PRO A 52 -9.33 13.49 20.51
N THR A 53 -10.58 13.45 20.08
CA THR A 53 -10.90 13.48 18.65
C THR A 53 -10.20 14.66 18.00
N PRO A 54 -9.41 14.45 16.94
CA PRO A 54 -8.68 15.52 16.28
C PRO A 54 -9.63 16.64 15.81
N VAL A 55 -9.24 17.89 16.06
CA VAL A 55 -9.98 19.06 15.57
C VAL A 55 -9.41 19.50 14.24
N CYS A 56 -10.16 19.29 13.17
CA CYS A 56 -9.74 19.67 11.82
C CYS A 56 -9.71 21.19 11.64
N THR A 57 -8.61 21.76 11.19
CA THR A 57 -8.54 23.17 10.77
C THR A 57 -9.48 23.41 9.58
N ARG A 58 -9.47 22.51 8.62
CA ARG A 58 -10.43 22.44 7.51
C ARG A 58 -10.58 20.98 7.08
N THR A 59 -11.63 20.70 6.29
CA THR A 59 -11.84 19.38 5.72
C THR A 59 -11.72 19.44 4.20
N ILE A 60 -10.73 18.73 3.67
CA ILE A 60 -10.55 18.55 2.23
C ILE A 60 -11.33 17.30 1.80
N LYS A 61 -12.09 17.41 0.72
CA LYS A 61 -12.91 16.32 0.18
C LYS A 61 -12.31 15.80 -1.11
N ALA A 62 -12.24 14.47 -1.24
CA ALA A 62 -11.79 13.80 -2.45
C ALA A 62 -12.74 12.65 -2.78
N ASP A 63 -13.25 12.61 -4.01
CA ASP A 63 -13.98 11.45 -4.54
C ASP A 63 -13.00 10.59 -5.30
N VAL A 64 -12.64 9.43 -4.72
CA VAL A 64 -11.63 8.51 -5.24
C VAL A 64 -12.29 7.22 -5.67
N VAL A 65 -11.85 6.68 -6.79
CA VAL A 65 -12.28 5.39 -7.30
C VAL A 65 -11.09 4.47 -7.50
N ALA A 66 -11.27 3.17 -7.31
CA ALA A 66 -10.37 2.14 -7.81
C ALA A 66 -10.92 1.64 -9.16
N LEU A 67 -10.06 1.45 -10.15
CA LEU A 67 -10.44 0.91 -11.46
C LEU A 67 -9.34 0.03 -12.03
N ASP A 68 -9.74 -0.88 -12.92
CA ASP A 68 -8.80 -1.69 -13.69
C ASP A 68 -8.08 -0.82 -14.70
N GLN A 69 -6.78 -0.99 -14.80
CA GLN A 69 -5.92 -0.22 -15.68
C GLN A 69 -4.70 -1.06 -16.07
N ALA A 70 -4.61 -1.47 -17.31
CA ALA A 70 -3.39 -2.09 -17.80
C ALA A 70 -2.20 -1.13 -17.62
N ILE A 71 -1.12 -1.63 -17.02
CA ILE A 71 0.08 -0.85 -16.71
C ILE A 71 1.17 -1.24 -17.71
N MET A 72 1.58 -0.30 -18.53
CA MET A 72 2.66 -0.49 -19.49
C MET A 72 3.99 -0.09 -18.85
N TYR A 73 4.92 -1.04 -18.72
CA TYR A 73 6.23 -0.82 -18.10
C TYR A 73 7.26 -0.21 -19.03
N ASN A 74 7.17 -0.51 -20.31
CA ASN A 74 8.12 0.00 -21.31
C ASN A 74 7.52 0.10 -22.71
N ARG A 75 8.28 0.70 -23.63
CA ARG A 75 7.89 0.88 -25.03
C ARG A 75 7.98 -0.42 -25.86
N LEU A 76 8.56 -1.48 -25.32
CA LEU A 76 8.73 -2.77 -26.00
C LEU A 76 7.51 -3.68 -25.83
N GLY A 77 6.47 -3.21 -25.15
CA GLY A 77 5.20 -3.94 -24.98
C GLY A 77 5.08 -4.74 -23.70
N THR A 78 6.03 -4.61 -22.75
CA THR A 78 5.86 -5.23 -21.44
C THR A 78 4.70 -4.55 -20.71
N VAL A 79 3.66 -5.32 -20.39
CA VAL A 79 2.43 -4.81 -19.81
C VAL A 79 1.94 -5.73 -18.72
N ASN A 80 1.41 -5.18 -17.65
CA ASN A 80 0.57 -5.89 -16.69
C ASN A 80 -0.91 -5.66 -17.04
N PRO A 81 -1.62 -6.64 -17.61
CA PRO A 81 -3.02 -6.51 -17.97
C PRO A 81 -3.95 -6.47 -16.75
N GLY A 82 -3.55 -7.08 -15.61
CA GLY A 82 -4.30 -7.11 -14.35
C GLY A 82 -4.10 -5.89 -13.46
N GLY A 83 -3.39 -4.88 -13.95
CA GLY A 83 -3.11 -3.67 -13.18
C GLY A 83 -4.35 -2.93 -12.71
N MET A 84 -4.21 -2.22 -11.61
CA MET A 84 -5.28 -1.44 -10.96
C MET A 84 -4.72 -0.09 -10.52
N ILE A 85 -5.54 0.97 -10.56
CA ILE A 85 -5.13 2.27 -10.05
C ILE A 85 -6.24 2.96 -9.26
N TYR A 86 -5.84 3.89 -8.39
CA TYR A 86 -6.73 4.92 -7.89
C TYR A 86 -6.79 6.10 -8.84
N ALA A 87 -7.98 6.69 -8.98
CA ALA A 87 -8.18 7.92 -9.72
C ALA A 87 -9.23 8.81 -9.03
N LEU A 88 -9.25 10.11 -9.34
CA LEU A 88 -10.38 10.94 -8.97
C LEU A 88 -11.60 10.56 -9.81
N LYS A 89 -12.78 10.47 -9.19
CA LYS A 89 -14.03 10.11 -9.89
C LYS A 89 -14.30 10.99 -11.09
N ARG A 90 -13.94 12.27 -11.03
CA ARG A 90 -14.07 13.23 -12.15
C ARG A 90 -13.17 12.91 -13.35
N ASP A 91 -12.12 12.11 -13.15
CA ASP A 91 -11.13 11.76 -14.16
C ASP A 91 -11.43 10.44 -14.88
N VAL A 92 -12.56 9.81 -14.57
CA VAL A 92 -13.03 8.58 -15.21
C VAL A 92 -14.26 8.80 -16.07
N VAL A 93 -14.47 7.92 -17.02
CA VAL A 93 -15.65 7.85 -17.90
C VAL A 93 -16.08 6.41 -18.08
N ALA A 94 -17.35 6.20 -18.41
CA ALA A 94 -17.85 4.88 -18.78
C ALA A 94 -17.18 4.39 -20.08
N ILE A 95 -16.88 3.09 -20.15
CA ILE A 95 -16.43 2.42 -21.39
C ILE A 95 -17.64 2.32 -22.34
N ASP A 96 -18.74 1.78 -21.83
CA ASP A 96 -20.03 1.76 -22.49
C ASP A 96 -20.94 2.84 -21.86
N PRO A 97 -21.22 3.94 -22.58
CA PRO A 97 -22.03 5.03 -22.06
C PRO A 97 -23.45 4.62 -21.62
N LEU A 98 -24.02 3.57 -22.22
CA LEU A 98 -25.35 3.11 -21.89
C LEU A 98 -25.41 2.45 -20.50
N LYS A 99 -24.32 1.88 -20.05
CA LYS A 99 -24.21 1.26 -18.71
C LYS A 99 -23.84 2.28 -17.63
N GLY A 100 -23.35 3.45 -18.00
CA GLY A 100 -22.90 4.47 -17.06
C GLY A 100 -21.61 4.09 -16.29
N ILE A 101 -21.32 4.84 -15.25
CA ILE A 101 -20.15 4.62 -14.38
C ILE A 101 -20.50 3.56 -13.34
N VAL A 102 -20.16 2.31 -13.64
CA VAL A 102 -20.36 1.12 -12.77
C VAL A 102 -19.09 0.27 -12.75
N ALA A 103 -19.00 -0.64 -11.77
CA ALA A 103 -17.86 -1.55 -11.61
C ALA A 103 -17.58 -2.33 -12.90
N GLY A 104 -16.31 -2.34 -13.33
CA GLY A 104 -15.85 -2.97 -14.57
C GLY A 104 -16.20 -2.23 -15.87
N ASN A 105 -16.93 -1.13 -15.80
CA ASN A 105 -17.31 -0.34 -16.99
C ASN A 105 -16.72 1.07 -16.99
N VAL A 106 -15.51 1.23 -16.47
CA VAL A 106 -14.86 2.55 -16.37
C VAL A 106 -13.44 2.53 -16.90
N ARG A 107 -13.01 3.67 -17.40
CA ARG A 107 -11.63 3.94 -17.81
C ARG A 107 -11.27 5.39 -17.51
N LEU A 108 -9.98 5.68 -17.48
CA LEU A 108 -9.53 7.07 -17.44
C LEU A 108 -10.02 7.84 -18.68
N ARG A 109 -10.28 9.14 -18.50
CA ARG A 109 -10.53 10.04 -19.62
C ARG A 109 -9.33 10.01 -20.59
N PRO A 110 -9.53 10.14 -21.91
CA PRO A 110 -8.45 10.12 -22.90
C PRO A 110 -7.35 11.17 -22.65
N THR A 111 -7.69 12.25 -21.95
CA THR A 111 -6.75 13.34 -21.60
C THR A 111 -5.92 13.04 -20.35
N LYS A 112 -6.19 11.93 -19.68
CA LYS A 112 -5.49 11.51 -18.46
C LYS A 112 -4.57 10.33 -18.74
N ARG A 113 -3.40 10.34 -18.10
CA ARG A 113 -2.46 9.22 -18.16
C ARG A 113 -2.54 8.42 -16.86
N PRO A 114 -2.40 7.08 -16.90
CA PRO A 114 -2.28 6.27 -15.71
C PRO A 114 -1.08 6.74 -14.87
N ARG A 115 -1.35 7.07 -13.61
CA ARG A 115 -0.34 7.49 -12.61
C ARG A 115 -0.87 7.16 -11.24
N PRO A 116 0.00 6.88 -10.26
CA PRO A 116 -0.40 6.88 -8.86
C PRO A 116 -1.04 8.21 -8.51
N ILE A 117 -2.17 8.15 -7.79
CA ILE A 117 -2.86 9.37 -7.34
C ILE A 117 -2.03 10.08 -6.27
N VAL A 118 -2.02 11.40 -6.29
CA VAL A 118 -1.43 12.24 -5.24
C VAL A 118 -2.51 13.17 -4.73
N LEU A 119 -2.89 13.01 -3.47
CA LEU A 119 -3.76 13.93 -2.74
C LEU A 119 -2.89 14.89 -1.94
N ARG A 120 -3.37 16.11 -1.70
CA ARG A 120 -2.64 17.15 -0.96
C ARG A 120 -3.51 17.79 0.09
N MET A 121 -2.90 18.08 1.23
CA MET A 121 -3.51 18.77 2.36
C MET A 121 -2.44 19.44 3.20
N ASN A 122 -2.81 20.22 4.19
CA ASN A 122 -1.87 20.80 5.14
C ASN A 122 -1.95 20.06 6.49
N SER A 123 -0.88 20.15 7.27
CA SER A 123 -0.89 19.71 8.66
C SER A 123 -1.99 20.43 9.44
N GLY A 124 -2.78 19.68 10.23
CA GLY A 124 -3.95 20.14 10.93
C GLY A 124 -5.26 20.06 10.14
N ASP A 125 -5.21 19.67 8.87
CA ASP A 125 -6.43 19.43 8.07
C ASP A 125 -6.93 17.99 8.25
N CYS A 126 -8.22 17.78 7.93
CA CYS A 126 -8.80 16.47 7.71
C CYS A 126 -8.97 16.20 6.21
N LEU A 127 -8.74 14.96 5.82
CA LEU A 127 -9.02 14.45 4.49
C LEU A 127 -10.22 13.51 4.55
N ARG A 128 -11.31 13.88 3.90
CA ARG A 128 -12.50 13.04 3.76
C ARG A 128 -12.55 12.46 2.36
N ILE A 129 -12.32 11.17 2.24
CA ILE A 129 -12.33 10.45 0.98
C ILE A 129 -13.66 9.70 0.84
N THR A 130 -14.45 10.06 -0.18
CA THR A 130 -15.55 9.19 -0.64
C THR A 130 -14.95 8.21 -1.62
N PHE A 131 -14.79 6.98 -1.19
CA PHE A 131 -14.20 5.91 -2.00
C PHE A 131 -15.28 5.07 -2.64
N THR A 132 -15.14 4.77 -3.95
CA THR A 132 -16.00 3.84 -4.67
C THR A 132 -15.12 2.80 -5.38
N ASN A 133 -15.37 1.53 -5.13
CA ASN A 133 -14.67 0.45 -5.81
C ASN A 133 -15.35 0.18 -7.17
N LEU A 134 -14.70 0.60 -8.25
CA LEU A 134 -15.16 0.39 -9.63
C LEU A 134 -14.34 -0.69 -10.37
N LEU A 135 -13.54 -1.49 -9.64
CA LEU A 135 -12.88 -2.67 -10.21
C LEU A 135 -13.93 -3.62 -10.80
N SER A 136 -13.57 -4.34 -11.85
CA SER A 136 -14.41 -5.41 -12.39
C SER A 136 -14.72 -6.44 -11.29
N PRO A 137 -15.94 -6.92 -11.16
CA PRO A 137 -16.24 -8.02 -10.24
C PRO A 137 -15.57 -9.35 -10.62
N SER A 138 -15.14 -9.47 -11.87
CA SER A 138 -14.38 -10.61 -12.37
C SER A 138 -12.92 -10.25 -12.53
N ALA A 139 -12.03 -11.17 -12.22
CA ALA A 139 -10.61 -11.03 -12.50
C ALA A 139 -10.35 -10.89 -14.01
N LEU A 140 -9.41 -10.01 -14.36
CA LEU A 140 -9.02 -9.76 -15.77
C LEU A 140 -7.82 -10.59 -16.21
N SER A 141 -7.22 -11.39 -15.31
CA SER A 141 -6.04 -12.22 -15.56
C SER A 141 -6.22 -13.61 -14.94
N ASP A 142 -5.34 -14.52 -15.29
CA ASP A 142 -5.29 -15.87 -14.72
C ASP A 142 -4.86 -15.87 -13.24
N GLN A 143 -4.29 -14.78 -12.80
CA GLN A 143 -3.82 -14.58 -11.43
C GLN A 143 -4.57 -13.41 -10.77
N PRO A 144 -5.80 -13.65 -10.30
CA PRO A 144 -6.64 -12.59 -9.78
C PRO A 144 -6.19 -12.15 -8.38
N ALA A 145 -5.81 -10.90 -8.25
CA ALA A 145 -5.81 -10.25 -6.95
C ALA A 145 -7.24 -10.15 -6.43
N THR A 146 -7.42 -9.92 -5.11
CA THR A 146 -8.74 -9.65 -4.58
C THR A 146 -9.40 -8.48 -5.32
N ARG A 147 -10.70 -8.55 -5.51
CA ARG A 147 -11.48 -7.47 -6.11
C ARG A 147 -12.07 -6.52 -5.08
N SER A 148 -11.99 -6.87 -3.78
CA SER A 148 -12.28 -5.93 -2.69
C SER A 148 -11.12 -4.94 -2.55
N ALA A 149 -11.43 -3.68 -2.27
CA ALA A 149 -10.44 -2.63 -2.12
C ALA A 149 -10.84 -1.65 -1.02
N GLY A 150 -9.87 -0.94 -0.50
CA GLY A 150 -10.04 0.13 0.47
C GLY A 150 -8.96 1.19 0.31
N ILE A 151 -8.91 2.12 1.25
CA ILE A 151 -7.83 3.12 1.34
C ILE A 151 -7.32 3.14 2.77
N HIS A 152 -6.05 2.85 2.92
CA HIS A 152 -5.25 3.06 4.12
C HIS A 152 -4.14 4.06 3.83
N VAL A 153 -3.88 4.98 4.76
CA VAL A 153 -2.81 5.99 4.61
C VAL A 153 -1.89 5.91 5.82
N ILE A 154 -0.66 5.45 5.59
CA ILE A 154 0.34 5.30 6.65
C ILE A 154 0.67 6.69 7.21
N GLY A 155 0.70 6.82 8.55
CA GLY A 155 1.13 8.03 9.24
C GLY A 155 0.04 9.09 9.44
N MET A 156 -1.18 8.84 9.00
CA MET A 156 -2.33 9.68 9.31
C MET A 156 -3.17 9.10 10.44
N GLU A 157 -3.79 9.97 11.23
CA GLU A 157 -4.67 9.56 12.33
C GLU A 157 -6.11 9.37 11.86
N LEU A 158 -6.79 8.39 12.48
CA LEU A 158 -8.20 8.14 12.21
C LEU A 158 -9.06 9.21 12.88
N VAL A 159 -10.10 9.64 12.19
CA VAL A 159 -11.13 10.51 12.76
C VAL A 159 -12.39 9.68 12.98
N GLY A 160 -12.74 9.46 14.25
CA GLY A 160 -13.90 8.69 14.64
C GLY A 160 -13.58 7.24 15.00
N SER A 161 -13.75 6.31 14.08
CA SER A 161 -13.60 4.88 14.35
C SER A 161 -12.70 4.19 13.32
N ILE A 162 -12.38 2.93 13.57
CA ILE A 162 -11.62 2.08 12.63
C ILE A 162 -12.29 2.00 11.24
N GLY A 163 -13.60 2.21 11.14
CA GLY A 163 -14.31 2.30 9.87
C GLY A 163 -13.90 3.50 9.01
N SER A 164 -13.21 4.49 9.60
CA SER A 164 -12.63 5.63 8.87
C SER A 164 -11.32 5.30 8.16
N ASP A 165 -10.88 4.06 8.22
CA ASP A 165 -9.65 3.58 7.59
C ASP A 165 -9.91 2.28 6.84
N GLY A 166 -9.23 2.09 5.71
CA GLY A 166 -9.30 0.89 4.88
C GLY A 166 -8.48 -0.29 5.42
N SER A 167 -8.08 -0.28 6.68
CA SER A 167 -7.33 -1.38 7.26
C SER A 167 -8.23 -2.59 7.57
N ASN A 168 -7.61 -3.77 7.56
CA ASN A 168 -8.24 -5.03 7.93
C ASN A 168 -7.35 -5.72 8.97
N VAL A 169 -7.60 -5.42 10.25
CA VAL A 169 -6.72 -5.85 11.34
C VAL A 169 -7.50 -6.62 12.39
N GLY A 170 -7.08 -7.85 12.64
CA GLY A 170 -7.63 -8.70 13.70
C GLY A 170 -9.12 -8.96 13.54
N THR A 171 -9.87 -8.75 14.62
CA THR A 171 -11.33 -8.95 14.67
C THR A 171 -12.13 -7.71 14.31
N ASN A 172 -11.49 -6.62 13.93
CA ASN A 172 -12.19 -5.41 13.51
C ASN A 172 -13.01 -5.66 12.24
N PRO A 173 -14.19 -5.03 12.13
CA PRO A 173 -14.95 -5.09 10.89
C PRO A 173 -14.11 -4.57 9.72
N PRO A 174 -14.03 -5.29 8.60
CA PRO A 174 -13.29 -4.81 7.44
C PRO A 174 -14.00 -3.57 6.88
N SER A 175 -13.26 -2.50 6.66
CA SER A 175 -13.72 -1.31 5.95
C SER A 175 -13.38 -1.34 4.46
N LEU A 176 -13.10 -2.55 3.95
CA LEU A 176 -12.92 -2.81 2.53
C LEU A 176 -14.28 -2.90 1.85
N VAL A 177 -14.34 -2.49 0.59
CA VAL A 177 -15.54 -2.53 -0.23
C VAL A 177 -15.41 -3.45 -1.42
N ALA A 178 -16.44 -4.26 -1.65
CA ALA A 178 -16.55 -5.07 -2.86
C ALA A 178 -16.78 -4.18 -4.10
N PRO A 179 -16.56 -4.70 -5.31
CA PRO A 179 -16.88 -3.98 -6.56
C PRO A 179 -18.30 -3.43 -6.57
N GLY A 180 -18.45 -2.17 -6.94
CA GLY A 180 -19.71 -1.43 -6.93
C GLY A 180 -20.06 -0.78 -5.59
N GLY A 181 -19.37 -1.16 -4.50
CA GLY A 181 -19.59 -0.57 -3.18
C GLY A 181 -18.87 0.77 -3.00
N SER A 182 -19.29 1.50 -1.97
CA SER A 182 -18.71 2.79 -1.58
C SER A 182 -18.61 2.91 -0.07
N THR A 183 -17.61 3.65 0.40
CA THR A 183 -17.44 3.99 1.81
C THR A 183 -16.79 5.36 1.96
N ILE A 184 -16.69 5.84 3.19
CA ILE A 184 -16.07 7.12 3.50
C ILE A 184 -14.96 6.89 4.50
N TYR A 185 -13.77 7.37 4.19
CA TYR A 185 -12.63 7.43 5.08
C TYR A 185 -12.40 8.86 5.51
N THR A 186 -12.12 9.08 6.80
CA THR A 186 -11.79 10.41 7.33
C THR A 186 -10.51 10.31 8.13
N LEU A 187 -9.50 11.03 7.69
CA LEU A 187 -8.14 10.99 8.20
C LEU A 187 -7.68 12.38 8.59
N PHE A 188 -6.87 12.48 9.63
CA PHE A 188 -6.31 13.72 10.13
C PHE A 188 -4.79 13.73 9.93
N ALA A 189 -4.25 14.86 9.48
CA ALA A 189 -2.83 15.05 9.26
C ALA A 189 -2.18 15.75 10.46
N THR A 190 -1.44 14.99 11.29
CA THR A 190 -0.70 15.55 12.43
C THR A 190 0.62 16.17 12.03
N ARG A 191 1.26 15.63 10.99
CA ARG A 191 2.63 16.00 10.58
C ARG A 191 2.70 16.22 9.08
N GLU A 192 3.57 17.12 8.67
CA GLU A 192 3.97 17.26 7.27
C GLU A 192 4.77 16.04 6.79
N GLY A 193 4.74 15.82 5.50
CA GLY A 193 5.47 14.72 4.85
C GLY A 193 4.66 14.02 3.79
N ASN A 194 5.26 12.98 3.26
CA ASN A 194 4.71 12.17 2.18
C ASN A 194 4.22 10.83 2.74
N ASN A 195 2.92 10.60 2.71
CA ASN A 195 2.29 9.44 3.31
C ASN A 195 1.83 8.47 2.23
N LEU A 196 2.28 7.21 2.30
CA LEU A 196 1.84 6.17 1.37
C LEU A 196 0.36 5.87 1.57
N MET A 197 -0.39 5.91 0.49
CA MET A 197 -1.80 5.50 0.40
C MET A 197 -1.88 4.21 -0.39
N TYR A 198 -2.54 3.18 0.12
CA TYR A 198 -2.68 1.90 -0.56
C TYR A 198 -3.94 1.14 -0.12
N SER A 199 -4.25 0.05 -0.83
CA SER A 199 -5.29 -0.89 -0.39
C SER A 199 -4.68 -1.96 0.51
N SER A 200 -5.25 -2.16 1.69
CA SER A 200 -4.85 -3.23 2.61
C SER A 200 -5.47 -4.59 2.27
N ALA A 201 -6.34 -4.65 1.26
CA ALA A 201 -6.93 -5.88 0.78
C ALA A 201 -5.89 -6.68 -0.01
N ALA A 202 -5.43 -7.83 0.54
CA ALA A 202 -4.39 -8.68 -0.05
C ALA A 202 -3.22 -7.85 -0.61
N THR A 203 -2.57 -7.10 0.25
CA THR A 203 -1.48 -6.17 -0.09
C THR A 203 -0.33 -6.87 -0.80
N THR A 204 -0.01 -8.08 -0.34
CA THR A 204 0.94 -9.00 -0.92
C THR A 204 0.23 -10.32 -1.19
N SER A 205 0.58 -10.97 -2.29
CA SER A 205 0.03 -12.28 -2.61
C SER A 205 0.91 -13.40 -2.05
N GLY A 206 0.31 -14.61 -1.94
CA GLY A 206 1.07 -15.86 -1.90
C GLY A 206 1.42 -16.31 -3.33
N GLU A 207 2.21 -17.32 -3.45
CA GLU A 207 2.47 -18.17 -4.64
C GLU A 207 2.36 -17.54 -6.05
N GLY A 208 2.92 -16.33 -6.22
CA GLY A 208 3.07 -15.72 -7.54
C GLY A 208 1.96 -14.77 -7.99
N ASP A 209 0.85 -14.70 -7.28
CA ASP A 209 -0.20 -13.72 -7.59
C ASP A 209 0.19 -12.33 -7.08
N GLY A 210 0.08 -11.31 -7.90
CA GLY A 210 0.26 -9.92 -7.48
C GLY A 210 -0.79 -9.51 -6.44
N GLY A 211 -0.37 -8.96 -5.29
CA GLY A 211 -1.27 -8.29 -4.35
C GLY A 211 -1.73 -6.95 -4.90
N THR A 212 -2.77 -6.36 -4.30
CA THR A 212 -3.32 -5.07 -4.77
C THR A 212 -2.28 -3.96 -4.84
N LEU A 213 -1.27 -3.97 -3.95
CA LEU A 213 -0.18 -3.00 -3.98
C LEU A 213 0.71 -3.18 -5.20
N SER A 214 1.15 -4.41 -5.51
CA SER A 214 1.96 -4.72 -6.70
C SER A 214 1.20 -4.54 -8.00
N GLU A 215 -0.11 -4.73 -7.98
CA GLU A 215 -0.98 -4.46 -9.13
C GLU A 215 -1.27 -2.96 -9.34
N GLY A 216 -0.82 -2.08 -8.43
CA GLY A 216 -0.85 -0.64 -8.64
C GLY A 216 -1.87 0.14 -7.82
N LEU A 217 -2.60 -0.48 -6.87
CA LEU A 217 -3.48 0.24 -5.95
C LEU A 217 -2.67 0.95 -4.86
N PHE A 218 -1.92 1.94 -5.26
CA PHE A 218 -1.21 2.82 -4.36
C PHE A 218 -1.25 4.27 -4.84
N GLY A 219 -0.91 5.16 -3.95
CA GLY A 219 -0.83 6.59 -4.17
C GLY A 219 -0.13 7.27 -3.00
N SER A 220 -0.34 8.55 -2.87
CA SER A 220 0.28 9.35 -1.83
C SER A 220 -0.66 10.42 -1.32
N VAL A 221 -0.55 10.72 -0.04
CA VAL A 221 -1.08 11.94 0.54
C VAL A 221 0.10 12.81 0.97
N ASN A 222 0.31 13.91 0.26
CA ASN A 222 1.33 14.89 0.61
C ASN A 222 0.73 15.89 1.59
N VAL A 223 1.29 15.92 2.78
CA VAL A 223 0.93 16.85 3.83
C VAL A 223 1.95 17.98 3.86
N GLU A 224 1.50 19.16 3.49
CA GLU A 224 2.30 20.38 3.46
C GLU A 224 2.30 21.04 4.85
N PRO A 225 3.21 21.99 5.12
CA PRO A 225 3.18 22.78 6.33
C PRO A 225 1.83 23.45 6.57
N LYS A 226 1.51 23.69 7.84
CA LYS A 226 0.27 24.39 8.20
C LYS A 226 0.19 25.77 7.53
N GLY A 227 -0.93 26.03 6.85
CA GLY A 227 -1.15 27.29 6.15
C GLY A 227 -0.45 27.40 4.79
N ALA A 228 0.23 26.35 4.31
CA ALA A 228 0.82 26.36 2.99
C ALA A 228 -0.25 26.50 1.90
N GLU A 229 0.08 27.27 0.85
CA GLU A 229 -0.67 27.33 -0.38
C GLU A 229 -0.01 26.47 -1.45
N TRP A 230 -0.81 25.76 -2.23
CA TRP A 230 -0.29 24.90 -3.28
C TRP A 230 -0.88 25.26 -4.63
N TYR A 231 -0.02 25.19 -5.60
CA TYR A 231 -0.33 25.47 -6.99
C TYR A 231 -0.21 24.18 -7.81
N GLY A 232 -0.84 24.14 -8.95
CA GLY A 232 -0.84 22.95 -9.81
C GLY A 232 0.53 22.49 -10.27
N SER A 233 1.53 23.38 -10.28
CA SER A 233 2.93 23.13 -10.63
C SER A 233 3.90 23.24 -9.44
N GLN A 234 3.41 23.35 -8.23
CA GLN A 234 4.21 23.56 -7.01
C GLN A 234 5.04 24.86 -7.00
N VAL A 235 4.63 25.86 -7.76
CA VAL A 235 5.23 27.18 -7.81
C VAL A 235 4.17 28.23 -7.51
N THR A 236 4.56 29.33 -6.90
CA THR A 236 3.65 30.43 -6.64
C THR A 236 3.39 31.26 -7.92
N ALA A 237 2.30 32.03 -7.95
CA ALA A 237 2.07 32.97 -9.03
C ALA A 237 3.19 34.02 -9.13
N ALA A 238 3.80 34.39 -8.00
CA ALA A 238 4.96 35.28 -7.93
C ALA A 238 6.18 34.66 -8.59
N ASP A 239 6.47 33.37 -8.29
CA ASP A 239 7.57 32.61 -8.92
C ASP A 239 7.39 32.49 -10.43
N MET A 240 6.15 32.18 -10.88
CA MET A 240 5.81 32.14 -12.30
C MET A 240 6.06 33.48 -12.98
N THR A 241 5.67 34.59 -12.33
CA THR A 241 5.87 35.92 -12.85
C THR A 241 7.36 36.26 -12.91
N ALA A 242 8.12 35.94 -11.86
CA ALA A 242 9.56 36.19 -11.80
C ALA A 242 10.35 35.35 -12.82
N ALA A 243 9.89 34.14 -13.13
CA ALA A 243 10.53 33.26 -14.11
C ALA A 243 10.12 33.55 -15.57
N LYS A 244 9.05 34.32 -15.80
CA LYS A 244 8.57 34.63 -17.14
C LYS A 244 9.52 35.55 -17.86
N THR A 245 10.04 35.12 -19.00
CA THR A 245 10.94 35.90 -19.89
C THR A 245 10.22 36.42 -21.13
N GLY A 246 9.01 35.93 -21.42
CA GLY A 246 8.24 36.31 -22.58
C GLY A 246 7.02 35.40 -22.78
N ALA A 247 6.46 35.42 -23.96
CA ALA A 247 5.39 34.50 -24.38
C ALA A 247 5.59 34.05 -25.81
N THR A 248 5.14 32.84 -26.13
CA THR A 248 5.06 32.33 -27.50
C THR A 248 3.96 33.06 -28.29
N THR A 249 3.91 32.91 -29.61
CA THR A 249 2.84 33.44 -30.47
C THR A 249 1.45 32.95 -30.04
N GLY A 250 1.35 31.77 -29.40
CA GLY A 250 0.11 31.22 -28.83
C GLY A 250 -0.21 31.67 -27.40
N GLY A 251 0.52 32.64 -26.84
CA GLY A 251 0.30 33.18 -25.49
C GLY A 251 0.86 32.31 -24.35
N GLN A 252 1.55 31.21 -24.64
CA GLN A 252 2.19 30.36 -23.63
C GLN A 252 3.40 31.09 -23.03
N PRO A 253 3.58 31.12 -21.69
CA PRO A 253 4.72 31.77 -21.07
C PRO A 253 6.02 31.06 -21.43
N LEU A 254 7.05 31.83 -21.82
CA LEU A 254 8.43 31.38 -21.89
C LEU A 254 9.04 31.58 -20.50
N LEU A 255 9.65 30.53 -19.95
CA LEU A 255 10.15 30.50 -18.57
C LEU A 255 11.68 30.32 -18.57
N ASP A 256 12.32 31.08 -17.69
CA ASP A 256 13.73 30.86 -17.35
C ASP A 256 13.83 29.77 -16.27
N TYR A 257 14.18 28.57 -16.65
CA TYR A 257 14.28 27.42 -15.73
C TYR A 257 15.36 27.57 -14.68
N ASN A 258 16.32 28.49 -14.85
CA ASN A 258 17.33 28.76 -13.82
C ASN A 258 16.77 29.57 -12.65
N LYS A 259 15.62 30.20 -12.83
CA LYS A 259 14.92 30.94 -11.78
C LYS A 259 13.89 30.11 -11.03
N PHE A 260 13.61 28.90 -11.50
CA PHE A 260 12.83 27.95 -10.74
C PHE A 260 13.74 27.26 -9.71
N ALA A 261 13.50 27.52 -8.43
CA ALA A 261 13.93 26.60 -7.42
C ALA A 261 13.17 25.27 -7.69
N MET A 262 13.83 24.31 -8.28
CA MET A 262 13.32 22.96 -8.35
C MET A 262 13.40 22.39 -6.93
N LEU A 263 12.29 22.41 -6.22
CA LEU A 263 12.09 21.72 -4.97
C LEU A 263 11.77 20.24 -5.22
#